data_563aa81df4d8440e1ccc7055cc737cce
#
_entry.id   563aa81df4d8440e1ccc7055cc737cce
#
_cell.length_a   1.000
_cell.length_b   1.000
_cell.length_c   1.000
_cell.angle_alpha   90.00
_cell.angle_beta   90.00
_cell.angle_gamma   90.00
#
_symmetry.space_group_name_H-M   'P 1'
#
loop_
_entity.id
_entity.type
_entity.pdbx_description
1 polymer ?
#
loop_
_entity_poly.entity_id
_entity_poly.type
_entity_poly.pdbx_seq_one_letter_code
_entity_poly.pdbx_strand_id
1 'polypeptide(L)'
;MHKNNSNLKIRFIISSKSGKDDQADDLERAINKAFAEAGCESPNIVITQHEAHITEAASEWAERFGSEGLVYICGGDGALNECASALYQTECSMGLIPTGTGNDFAKTLYNTRYESEILDKVIKASTKPHLRKIDLIEINNEEICVNALSLGFDTIILEGAYGVLNKWPKLGKVAYLISVFKNLFARKNFNYKYSFFNNDGKEYSGKIKASVAVMANGQFYGSGFRPAPDAKLDDGLANLLFGGNINALDVIKLVNQYKEGTHLSHAKIHSFEFNRGYIESLDEEVMGNIDGRIFESKRIEFKVLDKQLSFAFLDI
;
A
#
# COMPACT_ATOMS: atom_id res chain seq x y z
N MET A 1 9.69 -24.88 -3.94
CA MET A 1 10.17 -25.60 -2.73
C MET A 1 9.50 -24.95 -1.54
N HIS A 2 8.56 -25.64 -0.87
CA HIS A 2 7.98 -25.13 0.38
C HIS A 2 9.08 -25.21 1.45
N LYS A 3 9.60 -24.05 1.89
CA LYS A 3 10.45 -24.00 3.08
C LYS A 3 9.64 -24.48 4.27
N ASN A 4 10.20 -25.43 5.04
CA ASN A 4 9.62 -25.91 6.29
C ASN A 4 9.60 -24.72 7.28
N ASN A 5 8.44 -24.20 7.63
CA ASN A 5 8.25 -23.01 8.47
C ASN A 5 8.65 -23.21 9.96
N SER A 6 9.13 -24.43 10.33
CA SER A 6 9.42 -24.80 11.71
C SER A 6 10.61 -24.07 12.36
N ASN A 7 11.40 -23.31 11.60
CA ASN A 7 12.61 -22.62 12.08
C ASN A 7 12.57 -21.09 11.97
N LEU A 8 11.41 -20.50 11.64
CA LEU A 8 11.33 -19.05 11.49
C LEU A 8 11.49 -18.34 12.84
N LYS A 9 12.38 -17.38 12.88
CA LYS A 9 12.54 -16.44 14.01
C LYS A 9 11.64 -15.24 13.75
N ILE A 10 10.63 -15.08 14.59
CA ILE A 10 9.54 -14.14 14.34
C ILE A 10 9.68 -12.92 15.26
N ARG A 11 9.63 -11.72 14.65
CA ARG A 11 9.52 -10.44 15.33
C ARG A 11 8.21 -9.76 14.94
N PHE A 12 7.51 -9.21 15.93
CA PHE A 12 6.44 -8.26 15.72
C PHE A 12 6.94 -6.85 16.04
N ILE A 13 6.72 -5.92 15.11
CA ILE A 13 6.98 -4.49 15.33
C ILE A 13 5.61 -3.80 15.40
N ILE A 14 5.25 -3.30 16.58
CA ILE A 14 3.99 -2.61 16.83
C ILE A 14 4.22 -1.11 16.69
N SER A 15 3.62 -0.50 15.67
CA SER A 15 3.69 0.95 15.45
C SER A 15 2.84 1.69 16.48
N SER A 16 3.47 2.46 17.36
CA SER A 16 2.79 3.29 18.37
C SER A 16 1.95 4.43 17.77
N LYS A 17 2.24 4.84 16.54
CA LYS A 17 1.44 5.84 15.81
C LYS A 17 0.14 5.26 15.21
N SER A 18 -0.03 3.93 15.22
CA SER A 18 -1.16 3.22 14.61
C SER A 18 -2.18 2.82 15.68
N GLY A 19 -2.96 3.76 16.20
CA GLY A 19 -4.04 3.46 17.14
C GLY A 19 -4.03 4.33 18.41
N LYS A 20 -4.84 3.95 19.40
CA LYS A 20 -4.87 4.57 20.72
C LYS A 20 -3.80 3.93 21.60
N ASP A 21 -3.25 4.67 22.57
CA ASP A 21 -2.14 4.26 23.44
C ASP A 21 -2.35 2.89 24.13
N ASP A 22 -3.59 2.52 24.45
CA ASP A 22 -3.91 1.23 25.10
C ASP A 22 -3.92 0.02 24.13
N GLN A 23 -3.82 0.24 22.81
CA GLN A 23 -3.92 -0.85 21.82
C GLN A 23 -2.63 -1.67 21.69
N ALA A 24 -1.46 -1.09 21.98
CA ALA A 24 -0.18 -1.80 21.85
C ALA A 24 -0.07 -2.97 22.83
N ASP A 25 -0.42 -2.74 24.10
CA ASP A 25 -0.39 -3.76 25.15
C ASP A 25 -1.44 -4.86 24.92
N ASP A 26 -2.64 -4.49 24.42
CA ASP A 26 -3.68 -5.46 24.06
C ASP A 26 -3.24 -6.34 22.90
N LEU A 27 -2.58 -5.74 21.90
CA LEU A 27 -2.06 -6.45 20.75
C LEU A 27 -0.92 -7.39 21.13
N GLU A 28 0.02 -6.94 21.96
CA GLU A 28 1.09 -7.77 22.51
C GLU A 28 0.53 -8.99 23.25
N ARG A 29 -0.47 -8.78 24.12
CA ARG A 29 -1.15 -9.87 24.85
C ARG A 29 -1.83 -10.86 23.88
N ALA A 30 -2.51 -10.35 22.86
CA ALA A 30 -3.20 -11.18 21.85
C ALA A 30 -2.21 -12.03 21.04
N ILE A 31 -1.07 -11.44 20.62
CA ILE A 31 0.01 -12.13 19.91
C ILE A 31 0.60 -13.25 20.78
N ASN A 32 1.02 -12.94 21.99
CA ASN A 32 1.62 -13.90 22.91
C ASN A 32 0.66 -15.08 23.20
N LYS A 33 -0.63 -14.77 23.41
CA LYS A 33 -1.67 -15.77 23.61
C LYS A 33 -1.82 -16.70 22.40
N ALA A 34 -1.88 -16.14 21.19
CA ALA A 34 -2.05 -16.92 19.95
C ALA A 34 -0.86 -17.87 19.73
N PHE A 35 0.37 -17.43 19.99
CA PHE A 35 1.57 -18.26 19.85
C PHE A 35 1.62 -19.35 20.90
N ALA A 36 1.27 -19.05 22.17
CA ALA A 36 1.18 -20.05 23.23
C ALA A 36 0.10 -21.13 22.93
N GLU A 37 -1.08 -20.73 22.48
CA GLU A 37 -2.17 -21.64 22.10
C GLU A 37 -1.78 -22.53 20.88
N ALA A 38 -0.95 -22.01 19.98
CA ALA A 38 -0.44 -22.77 18.83
C ALA A 38 0.74 -23.69 19.17
N GLY A 39 1.27 -23.63 20.40
CA GLY A 39 2.48 -24.34 20.81
C GLY A 39 3.75 -23.87 20.10
N CYS A 40 3.77 -22.62 19.65
CA CYS A 40 4.91 -22.00 18.98
C CYS A 40 5.85 -21.31 20.00
N GLU A 41 7.12 -21.13 19.61
CA GLU A 41 8.06 -20.30 20.37
C GLU A 41 7.50 -18.87 20.49
N SER A 42 7.66 -18.23 21.65
CA SER A 42 7.23 -16.86 21.89
C SER A 42 7.96 -15.92 20.92
N PRO A 43 7.24 -15.06 20.18
CA PRO A 43 7.87 -14.14 19.25
C PRO A 43 8.57 -13.02 19.97
N ASN A 44 9.55 -12.39 19.31
CA ASN A 44 10.11 -11.12 19.78
C ASN A 44 9.12 -9.98 19.46
N ILE A 45 8.84 -9.10 20.42
CA ILE A 45 7.92 -7.98 20.23
C ILE A 45 8.64 -6.67 20.52
N VAL A 46 8.52 -5.72 19.60
CA VAL A 46 9.07 -4.37 19.69
C VAL A 46 7.94 -3.37 19.51
N ILE A 47 7.72 -2.49 20.47
CA ILE A 47 6.82 -1.34 20.35
C ILE A 47 7.66 -0.13 19.96
N THR A 48 7.29 0.55 18.87
CA THR A 48 8.07 1.69 18.36
C THR A 48 7.99 2.89 19.29
N GLN A 49 9.12 3.57 19.51
CA GLN A 49 9.23 4.69 20.44
C GLN A 49 9.55 6.03 19.77
N HIS A 50 10.10 5.99 18.54
CA HIS A 50 10.53 7.17 17.81
C HIS A 50 10.38 6.97 16.30
N GLU A 51 10.60 8.00 15.54
CA GLU A 51 10.67 7.96 14.08
C GLU A 51 11.84 7.07 13.63
N ALA A 52 11.70 6.39 12.51
CA ALA A 52 12.63 5.38 11.98
C ALA A 52 12.82 4.10 12.83
N HIS A 53 12.16 3.95 13.98
CA HIS A 53 12.32 2.74 14.82
C HIS A 53 11.82 1.46 14.13
N ILE A 54 10.87 1.56 13.19
CA ILE A 54 10.46 0.43 12.34
C ILE A 54 11.64 -0.03 11.50
N THR A 55 12.29 0.90 10.80
CA THR A 55 13.47 0.65 9.97
C THR A 55 14.60 0.02 10.77
N GLU A 56 14.94 0.58 11.93
CA GLU A 56 16.01 0.08 12.81
C GLU A 56 15.73 -1.34 13.27
N ALA A 57 14.52 -1.59 13.80
CA ALA A 57 14.15 -2.90 14.33
C ALA A 57 14.02 -3.97 13.22
N ALA A 58 13.55 -3.60 12.03
CA ALA A 58 13.45 -4.52 10.90
C ALA A 58 14.84 -4.88 10.34
N SER A 59 15.71 -3.89 10.16
CA SER A 59 17.08 -4.08 9.68
C SER A 59 17.91 -4.93 10.63
N GLU A 60 17.88 -4.64 11.92
CA GLU A 60 18.56 -5.44 12.97
C GLU A 60 18.14 -6.91 12.91
N TRP A 61 16.83 -7.16 12.72
CA TRP A 61 16.32 -8.53 12.64
C TRP A 61 16.77 -9.25 11.37
N ALA A 62 16.77 -8.53 10.24
CA ALA A 62 17.24 -9.05 8.97
C ALA A 62 18.74 -9.38 8.99
N GLU A 63 19.57 -8.51 9.55
CA GLU A 63 21.01 -8.75 9.72
C GLU A 63 21.28 -9.97 10.59
N ARG A 64 20.52 -10.15 11.65
CA ARG A 64 20.72 -11.22 12.63
C ARG A 64 20.28 -12.59 12.11
N PHE A 65 19.17 -12.68 11.38
CA PHE A 65 18.52 -13.95 11.05
C PHE A 65 18.41 -14.24 9.55
N GLY A 66 18.65 -13.25 8.68
CA GLY A 66 18.59 -13.43 7.23
C GLY A 66 17.33 -14.14 6.78
N SER A 67 17.47 -15.24 6.05
CA SER A 67 16.36 -16.02 5.49
C SER A 67 15.54 -16.81 6.53
N GLU A 68 15.98 -16.89 7.78
CA GLU A 68 15.22 -17.45 8.90
C GLU A 68 14.37 -16.38 9.61
N GLY A 69 14.63 -15.09 9.33
CA GLY A 69 13.90 -13.97 9.90
C GLY A 69 12.55 -13.75 9.26
N LEU A 70 11.54 -13.47 10.09
CA LEU A 70 10.23 -12.99 9.68
C LEU A 70 9.82 -11.80 10.57
N VAL A 71 9.56 -10.67 9.95
CA VAL A 71 9.07 -9.46 10.63
C VAL A 71 7.60 -9.24 10.30
N TYR A 72 6.73 -9.30 11.31
CA TYR A 72 5.36 -8.81 11.19
C TYR A 72 5.30 -7.35 11.59
N ILE A 73 4.89 -6.49 10.68
CA ILE A 73 4.57 -5.10 11.00
C ILE A 73 3.11 -4.98 11.42
N CYS A 74 2.87 -4.50 12.63
CA CYS A 74 1.54 -4.17 13.14
C CYS A 74 1.32 -2.67 12.93
N GLY A 75 0.62 -2.32 11.86
CA GLY A 75 0.48 -0.92 11.44
C GLY A 75 -0.46 -0.72 10.25
N GLY A 76 -0.47 0.50 9.72
CA GLY A 76 -1.15 0.86 8.47
C GLY A 76 -0.20 0.84 7.27
N ASP A 77 -0.70 1.35 6.12
CA ASP A 77 0.02 1.33 4.85
C ASP A 77 1.39 2.06 4.91
N GLY A 78 1.52 3.16 5.66
CA GLY A 78 2.80 3.84 5.86
C GLY A 78 3.82 3.01 6.65
N ALA A 79 3.41 2.34 7.73
CA ALA A 79 4.28 1.45 8.50
C ALA A 79 4.70 0.22 7.68
N LEU A 80 3.78 -0.30 6.84
CA LEU A 80 4.07 -1.35 5.88
C LEU A 80 5.18 -0.93 4.91
N ASN A 81 5.06 0.26 4.31
CA ASN A 81 6.04 0.79 3.37
C ASN A 81 7.42 0.99 4.02
N GLU A 82 7.48 1.57 5.23
CA GLU A 82 8.72 1.75 6.00
C GLU A 82 9.42 0.40 6.27
N CYS A 83 8.67 -0.61 6.72
CA CYS A 83 9.20 -1.95 6.96
C CYS A 83 9.66 -2.63 5.66
N ALA A 84 8.88 -2.53 4.59
CA ALA A 84 9.23 -3.10 3.29
C ALA A 84 10.50 -2.46 2.72
N SER A 85 10.65 -1.13 2.84
CA SER A 85 11.84 -0.39 2.43
C SER A 85 13.11 -0.85 3.16
N ALA A 86 12.98 -1.23 4.43
CA ALA A 86 14.08 -1.78 5.21
C ALA A 86 14.46 -3.22 4.80
N LEU A 87 13.52 -3.99 4.27
CA LEU A 87 13.69 -5.44 4.07
C LEU A 87 13.84 -5.90 2.62
N TYR A 88 13.44 -5.10 1.61
CA TYR A 88 13.32 -5.57 0.22
C TYR A 88 14.64 -6.03 -0.42
N GLN A 89 15.79 -5.58 0.07
CA GLN A 89 17.12 -6.00 -0.40
C GLN A 89 17.75 -7.06 0.53
N THR A 90 16.98 -7.63 1.44
CA THR A 90 17.43 -8.66 2.37
C THR A 90 16.80 -10.01 2.05
N GLU A 91 17.24 -11.06 2.73
CA GLU A 91 16.59 -12.37 2.67
C GLU A 91 15.48 -12.54 3.72
N CYS A 92 15.31 -11.58 4.62
CA CYS A 92 14.29 -11.60 5.66
C CYS A 92 12.90 -11.48 5.06
N SER A 93 11.97 -12.23 5.57
CA SER A 93 10.56 -12.15 5.17
C SER A 93 9.81 -11.11 5.99
N MET A 94 8.73 -10.56 5.45
CA MET A 94 7.83 -9.73 6.22
C MET A 94 6.36 -10.19 6.12
N GLY A 95 5.52 -9.69 7.03
CA GLY A 95 4.08 -9.86 6.99
C GLY A 95 3.38 -8.65 7.58
N LEU A 96 2.06 -8.57 7.40
CA LEU A 96 1.25 -7.44 7.85
C LEU A 96 0.19 -7.89 8.85
N ILE A 97 0.15 -7.24 10.02
CA ILE A 97 -0.98 -7.24 10.94
C ILE A 97 -1.63 -5.85 10.84
N PRO A 98 -2.79 -5.74 10.18
CA PRO A 98 -3.34 -4.44 9.81
C PRO A 98 -4.05 -3.77 10.99
N THR A 99 -3.40 -2.82 11.63
CA THR A 99 -3.92 -2.04 12.76
C THR A 99 -4.15 -0.56 12.43
N GLY A 100 -3.86 -0.16 11.19
CA GLY A 100 -4.07 1.21 10.72
C GLY A 100 -5.52 1.54 10.38
N THR A 101 -5.76 2.77 9.94
CA THR A 101 -7.11 3.26 9.57
C THR A 101 -7.53 2.81 8.17
N GLY A 102 -6.63 2.82 7.19
CA GLY A 102 -6.89 2.48 5.78
C GLY A 102 -6.78 0.98 5.53
N ASN A 103 -5.64 0.43 5.81
CA ASN A 103 -5.28 -0.96 5.62
C ASN A 103 -5.58 -1.47 4.21
N ASP A 104 -5.22 -0.65 3.20
CA ASP A 104 -5.61 -0.92 1.83
C ASP A 104 -4.86 -2.12 1.24
N PHE A 105 -3.59 -2.27 1.56
CA PHE A 105 -2.82 -3.44 1.16
C PHE A 105 -3.35 -4.74 1.76
N ALA A 106 -3.83 -4.71 3.02
CA ALA A 106 -4.45 -5.87 3.65
C ALA A 106 -5.71 -6.35 2.92
N LYS A 107 -6.49 -5.44 2.30
CA LYS A 107 -7.66 -5.82 1.50
C LYS A 107 -7.25 -6.61 0.26
N THR A 108 -6.10 -6.30 -0.34
CA THR A 108 -5.53 -7.09 -1.45
C THR A 108 -5.03 -8.45 -0.95
N LEU A 109 -4.26 -8.47 0.14
CA LEU A 109 -3.69 -9.71 0.71
C LEU A 109 -4.74 -10.73 1.09
N TYR A 110 -5.79 -10.28 1.78
CA TYR A 110 -6.79 -11.16 2.37
C TYR A 110 -8.05 -11.30 1.52
N ASN A 111 -8.07 -10.66 0.33
CA ASN A 111 -9.22 -10.64 -0.58
C ASN A 111 -10.55 -10.33 0.13
N THR A 112 -10.52 -9.41 1.08
CA THR A 112 -11.67 -9.05 1.90
C THR A 112 -11.72 -7.55 2.16
N ARG A 113 -12.93 -7.01 2.34
CA ARG A 113 -13.11 -5.68 2.91
C ARG A 113 -12.80 -5.80 4.41
N TYR A 114 -11.55 -5.50 4.76
CA TYR A 114 -11.03 -5.64 6.11
C TYR A 114 -11.93 -4.93 7.14
N GLU A 115 -12.48 -5.71 8.07
CA GLU A 115 -13.19 -5.25 9.25
C GLU A 115 -12.39 -5.62 10.51
N SER A 116 -12.55 -4.88 11.59
CA SER A 116 -11.80 -5.07 12.83
C SER A 116 -11.93 -6.49 13.42
N GLU A 117 -13.02 -7.19 13.09
CA GLU A 117 -13.29 -8.59 13.51
C GLU A 117 -12.29 -9.60 12.92
N ILE A 118 -11.56 -9.22 11.86
CA ILE A 118 -10.57 -10.10 11.21
C ILE A 118 -9.24 -10.09 11.97
N LEU A 119 -8.95 -9.09 12.79
CA LEU A 119 -7.65 -8.93 13.46
C LEU A 119 -7.25 -10.17 14.26
N ASP A 120 -8.17 -10.71 15.06
CA ASP A 120 -7.90 -11.92 15.84
C ASP A 120 -7.58 -13.13 14.96
N LYS A 121 -8.27 -13.26 13.81
CA LYS A 121 -7.99 -14.34 12.84
C LYS A 121 -6.61 -14.17 12.21
N VAL A 122 -6.24 -12.94 11.83
CA VAL A 122 -4.92 -12.61 11.25
C VAL A 122 -3.82 -12.91 12.26
N ILE A 123 -3.98 -12.52 13.54
CA ILE A 123 -3.01 -12.83 14.60
C ILE A 123 -2.87 -14.33 14.78
N LYS A 124 -3.96 -15.09 14.83
CA LYS A 124 -3.90 -16.56 14.95
C LYS A 124 -3.23 -17.19 13.73
N ALA A 125 -3.57 -16.76 12.52
CA ALA A 125 -2.99 -17.27 11.29
C ALA A 125 -1.49 -16.93 11.15
N SER A 126 -0.99 -15.86 11.80
CA SER A 126 0.42 -15.48 11.76
C SER A 126 1.36 -16.52 12.40
N THR A 127 0.84 -17.46 13.17
CA THR A 127 1.61 -18.60 13.73
C THR A 127 1.99 -19.64 12.66
N LYS A 128 1.33 -19.62 11.47
CA LYS A 128 1.55 -20.61 10.39
C LYS A 128 1.52 -19.91 9.01
N PRO A 129 2.46 -19.00 8.73
CA PRO A 129 2.47 -18.25 7.47
C PRO A 129 2.85 -19.11 6.28
N HIS A 130 2.36 -18.73 5.10
CA HIS A 130 2.86 -19.21 3.82
C HIS A 130 3.70 -18.13 3.17
N LEU A 131 5.00 -18.37 3.01
CA LEU A 131 5.91 -17.38 2.41
C LEU A 131 5.84 -17.44 0.88
N ARG A 132 5.57 -16.29 0.25
CA ARG A 132 5.65 -16.08 -1.19
C ARG A 132 6.35 -14.77 -1.46
N LYS A 133 7.02 -14.66 -2.59
CA LYS A 133 7.62 -13.39 -3.00
C LYS A 133 6.58 -12.53 -3.70
N ILE A 134 6.60 -11.23 -3.41
CA ILE A 134 5.78 -10.22 -4.04
C ILE A 134 6.63 -9.23 -4.82
N ASP A 135 6.00 -8.57 -5.78
CA ASP A 135 6.56 -7.49 -6.56
C ASP A 135 6.52 -6.18 -5.75
N LEU A 136 7.40 -5.27 -6.10
CA LEU A 136 7.42 -3.89 -5.60
C LEU A 136 7.55 -2.95 -6.79
N ILE A 137 7.17 -1.68 -6.62
CA ILE A 137 7.45 -0.65 -7.61
C ILE A 137 8.57 0.25 -7.08
N GLU A 138 9.72 0.26 -7.78
CA GLU A 138 10.81 1.19 -7.52
C GLU A 138 10.50 2.52 -8.22
N ILE A 139 10.64 3.62 -7.49
CA ILE A 139 10.35 4.97 -7.94
C ILE A 139 11.64 5.79 -7.93
N ASN A 140 12.01 6.38 -9.07
CA ASN A 140 13.18 7.24 -9.27
C ASN A 140 14.52 6.59 -8.84
N ASN A 141 14.60 5.25 -8.81
CA ASN A 141 15.72 4.45 -8.29
C ASN A 141 16.08 4.73 -6.80
N GLU A 142 15.16 5.27 -6.02
CA GLU A 142 15.40 5.71 -4.64
C GLU A 142 14.38 5.17 -3.65
N GLU A 143 13.13 5.04 -4.07
CA GLU A 143 12.01 4.74 -3.19
C GLU A 143 11.25 3.50 -3.62
N ILE A 144 10.64 2.82 -2.65
CA ILE A 144 9.80 1.65 -2.88
C ILE A 144 8.35 2.00 -2.61
N CYS A 145 7.48 1.63 -3.56
CA CYS A 145 6.04 1.60 -3.38
C CYS A 145 5.58 0.14 -3.30
N VAL A 146 4.92 -0.21 -2.22
CA VAL A 146 4.42 -1.57 -1.96
C VAL A 146 3.02 -1.75 -2.53
N ASN A 147 2.17 -0.75 -2.36
CA ASN A 147 0.75 -0.81 -2.69
C ASN A 147 0.38 0.06 -3.89
N ALA A 148 0.42 1.39 -3.74
CA ALA A 148 0.02 2.28 -4.81
C ALA A 148 0.68 3.67 -4.73
N LEU A 149 1.01 4.21 -5.90
CA LEU A 149 1.38 5.59 -6.11
C LEU A 149 0.28 6.28 -6.91
N SER A 150 -0.12 7.47 -6.49
CA SER A 150 -1.07 8.29 -7.23
C SER A 150 -0.54 9.70 -7.48
N LEU A 151 -1.01 10.33 -8.56
CA LEU A 151 -0.69 11.69 -8.97
C LEU A 151 -1.97 12.47 -9.25
N GLY A 152 -2.04 13.70 -8.76
CA GLY A 152 -3.06 14.67 -9.13
C GLY A 152 -4.22 14.75 -8.14
N PHE A 153 -5.45 14.73 -8.66
CA PHE A 153 -6.65 15.11 -7.92
C PHE A 153 -6.93 14.29 -6.65
N ASP A 154 -6.68 13.01 -6.65
CA ASP A 154 -6.89 12.15 -5.48
C ASP A 154 -5.93 12.45 -4.32
N THR A 155 -4.68 12.85 -4.63
CA THR A 155 -3.72 13.32 -3.63
C THR A 155 -4.18 14.63 -2.99
N ILE A 156 -4.73 15.55 -3.78
CA ILE A 156 -5.34 16.80 -3.29
C ILE A 156 -6.51 16.50 -2.34
N ILE A 157 -7.30 15.48 -2.65
CA ILE A 157 -8.39 15.02 -1.77
C ILE A 157 -7.82 14.47 -0.47
N LEU A 158 -6.77 13.67 -0.52
CA LEU A 158 -6.13 13.05 0.65
C LEU A 158 -5.55 14.13 1.58
N GLU A 159 -4.81 15.10 1.03
CA GLU A 159 -4.28 16.24 1.78
C GLU A 159 -5.40 17.05 2.45
N GLY A 160 -6.47 17.33 1.69
CA GLY A 160 -7.66 17.99 2.23
C GLY A 160 -8.33 17.21 3.35
N ALA A 161 -8.36 15.88 3.26
CA ALA A 161 -8.89 15.01 4.30
C ALA A 161 -8.03 15.05 5.57
N TYR A 162 -6.71 15.05 5.46
CA TYR A 162 -5.81 15.26 6.60
C TYR A 162 -6.02 16.62 7.25
N GLY A 163 -6.21 17.69 6.46
CA GLY A 163 -6.55 19.02 6.98
C GLY A 163 -7.88 19.05 7.74
N VAL A 164 -8.87 18.27 7.34
CA VAL A 164 -10.15 18.13 8.06
C VAL A 164 -9.97 17.30 9.34
N LEU A 165 -9.23 16.19 9.28
CA LEU A 165 -8.98 15.31 10.42
C LEU A 165 -8.16 16.01 11.51
N ASN A 166 -7.18 16.83 11.14
CA ASN A 166 -6.41 17.63 12.09
C ASN A 166 -7.30 18.62 12.89
N LYS A 167 -8.37 19.13 12.28
CA LYS A 167 -9.34 20.02 12.95
C LYS A 167 -10.43 19.26 13.70
N TRP A 168 -10.87 18.13 13.16
CA TRP A 168 -11.95 17.30 13.71
C TRP A 168 -11.60 15.80 13.62
N PRO A 169 -10.77 15.29 14.54
CA PRO A 169 -10.29 13.89 14.50
C PRO A 169 -11.39 12.84 14.52
N LYS A 170 -12.55 13.19 15.10
CA LYS A 170 -13.71 12.28 15.24
C LYS A 170 -14.42 11.99 13.91
N LEU A 171 -14.13 12.72 12.84
CA LEU A 171 -14.81 12.54 11.56
C LEU A 171 -14.35 11.28 10.80
N GLY A 172 -13.19 10.73 11.12
CA GLY A 172 -12.69 9.49 10.50
C GLY A 172 -12.85 9.49 8.98
N LYS A 173 -13.42 8.42 8.43
CA LYS A 173 -13.64 8.26 6.98
C LYS A 173 -14.52 9.35 6.34
N VAL A 174 -15.36 10.05 7.13
CA VAL A 174 -16.21 11.15 6.64
C VAL A 174 -15.38 12.36 6.22
N ALA A 175 -14.21 12.56 6.82
CA ALA A 175 -13.27 13.64 6.42
C ALA A 175 -12.86 13.51 4.95
N TYR A 176 -12.64 12.29 4.47
CA TYR A 176 -12.33 12.03 3.07
C TYR A 176 -13.48 12.46 2.14
N LEU A 177 -14.72 12.08 2.47
CA LEU A 177 -15.90 12.50 1.69
C LEU A 177 -16.06 14.02 1.67
N ILE A 178 -15.86 14.70 2.80
CA ILE A 178 -15.88 16.17 2.87
C ILE A 178 -14.81 16.76 1.95
N SER A 179 -13.60 16.19 1.94
CA SER A 179 -12.54 16.66 1.06
C SER A 179 -12.87 16.42 -0.42
N VAL A 180 -13.44 15.27 -0.79
CA VAL A 180 -13.94 15.01 -2.14
C VAL A 180 -14.92 16.09 -2.57
N PHE A 181 -15.93 16.38 -1.76
CA PHE A 181 -16.94 17.40 -2.08
C PHE A 181 -16.36 18.81 -2.17
N LYS A 182 -15.47 19.19 -1.27
CA LYS A 182 -14.79 20.50 -1.32
C LYS A 182 -13.96 20.70 -2.59
N ASN A 183 -13.23 19.67 -2.98
CA ASN A 183 -12.29 19.74 -4.10
C ASN A 183 -12.95 19.39 -5.45
N LEU A 184 -14.19 18.91 -5.45
CA LEU A 184 -14.90 18.50 -6.67
C LEU A 184 -14.96 19.60 -7.75
N PHE A 185 -15.04 20.86 -7.35
CA PHE A 185 -15.08 22.02 -8.24
C PHE A 185 -13.71 22.65 -8.47
N ALA A 186 -12.74 22.39 -7.61
CA ALA A 186 -11.37 22.92 -7.68
C ALA A 186 -10.40 22.00 -8.44
N ARG A 187 -10.90 20.87 -8.98
CA ARG A 187 -10.05 19.89 -9.64
C ARG A 187 -9.30 20.48 -10.81
N LYS A 188 -8.07 20.03 -10.96
CA LYS A 188 -7.18 20.35 -12.05
C LYS A 188 -6.99 19.11 -12.93
N ASN A 189 -6.92 19.33 -14.25
CA ASN A 189 -6.42 18.31 -15.17
C ASN A 189 -5.00 18.69 -15.54
N PHE A 190 -4.11 17.74 -15.54
CA PHE A 190 -2.72 17.86 -15.92
C PHE A 190 -2.49 17.25 -17.30
N ASN A 191 -1.56 17.80 -18.06
CA ASN A 191 -1.11 17.20 -19.30
C ASN A 191 0.11 16.33 -19.01
N TYR A 192 -0.04 15.02 -19.14
CA TYR A 192 1.03 14.06 -18.94
C TYR A 192 1.61 13.60 -20.27
N LYS A 193 2.92 13.45 -20.32
CA LYS A 193 3.65 12.62 -21.28
C LYS A 193 4.03 11.33 -20.57
N TYR A 194 3.90 10.21 -21.25
CA TYR A 194 4.27 8.92 -20.70
C TYR A 194 4.97 8.05 -21.75
N SER A 195 5.83 7.17 -21.30
CA SER A 195 6.36 6.03 -22.03
C SER A 195 6.61 4.91 -21.04
N PHE A 196 6.09 3.73 -21.30
CA PHE A 196 6.27 2.55 -20.48
C PHE A 196 6.22 1.27 -21.33
N PHE A 197 6.74 0.19 -20.77
CA PHE A 197 6.81 -1.12 -21.38
C PHE A 197 6.02 -2.13 -20.55
N ASN A 198 5.43 -3.12 -21.21
CA ASN A 198 4.88 -4.31 -20.59
C ASN A 198 5.90 -5.48 -20.63
N ASN A 199 5.54 -6.66 -20.11
CA ASN A 199 6.41 -7.83 -20.10
C ASN A 199 6.74 -8.37 -21.49
N ASP A 200 5.90 -8.14 -22.50
CA ASP A 200 6.15 -8.54 -23.88
C ASP A 200 7.12 -7.58 -24.60
N GLY A 201 7.62 -6.57 -23.89
CA GLY A 201 8.49 -5.53 -24.45
C GLY A 201 7.76 -4.53 -25.33
N LYS A 202 6.43 -4.54 -25.34
CA LYS A 202 5.64 -3.58 -26.09
C LYS A 202 5.69 -2.22 -25.40
N GLU A 203 6.08 -1.20 -26.16
CA GLU A 203 6.08 0.19 -25.70
C GLU A 203 4.70 0.83 -25.90
N TYR A 204 4.27 1.53 -24.87
CA TYR A 204 3.13 2.43 -24.87
C TYR A 204 3.64 3.84 -24.56
N SER A 205 3.48 4.76 -25.51
CA SER A 205 3.91 6.14 -25.33
C SER A 205 2.90 7.12 -25.89
N GLY A 206 2.84 8.30 -25.28
CA GLY A 206 1.89 9.32 -25.72
C GLY A 206 1.78 10.50 -24.79
N LYS A 207 0.72 11.27 -25.02
CA LYS A 207 0.28 12.37 -24.16
C LYS A 207 -1.17 12.17 -23.78
N ILE A 208 -1.51 12.47 -22.55
CA ILE A 208 -2.87 12.38 -22.03
C ILE A 208 -3.17 13.55 -21.10
N LYS A 209 -4.39 14.08 -21.19
CA LYS A 209 -4.92 15.03 -20.23
C LYS A 209 -5.74 14.27 -19.21
N ALA A 210 -5.26 14.20 -17.97
CA ALA A 210 -5.88 13.42 -16.89
C ALA A 210 -5.97 14.21 -15.60
N SER A 211 -7.01 13.95 -14.81
CA SER A 211 -7.18 14.49 -13.46
C SER A 211 -6.39 13.67 -12.44
N VAL A 212 -6.22 12.39 -12.70
CA VAL A 212 -5.53 11.44 -11.82
C VAL A 212 -4.76 10.42 -12.66
N ALA A 213 -3.59 10.05 -12.18
CA ALA A 213 -2.85 8.88 -12.63
C ALA A 213 -2.52 8.01 -11.42
N VAL A 214 -2.80 6.71 -11.49
CA VAL A 214 -2.53 5.76 -10.40
C VAL A 214 -1.67 4.62 -10.92
N MET A 215 -0.56 4.37 -10.25
CA MET A 215 0.24 3.16 -10.42
C MET A 215 -0.02 2.26 -9.22
N ALA A 216 -0.44 1.04 -9.44
CA ALA A 216 -0.89 0.14 -8.40
C ALA A 216 -0.28 -1.26 -8.55
N ASN A 217 0.33 -1.74 -7.48
CA ASN A 217 0.72 -3.11 -7.26
C ASN A 217 -0.40 -3.89 -6.55
N GLY A 218 -1.06 -3.24 -5.57
CA GLY A 218 -2.26 -3.75 -4.91
C GLY A 218 -3.55 -3.29 -5.58
N GLN A 219 -4.67 -3.90 -5.18
CA GLN A 219 -5.98 -3.60 -5.78
C GLN A 219 -6.65 -2.37 -5.16
N PHE A 220 -6.34 -2.04 -3.91
CA PHE A 220 -7.03 -1.03 -3.12
C PHE A 220 -6.12 0.09 -2.67
N TYR A 221 -6.65 1.31 -2.60
CA TYR A 221 -6.00 2.48 -1.99
C TYR A 221 -7.03 3.49 -1.49
N GLY A 222 -6.59 4.56 -0.82
CA GLY A 222 -7.44 5.68 -0.43
C GLY A 222 -8.63 5.29 0.46
N SER A 223 -8.41 4.35 1.40
CA SER A 223 -9.43 3.81 2.33
C SER A 223 -10.54 2.99 1.67
N GLY A 224 -10.18 2.18 0.66
CA GLY A 224 -11.05 1.16 0.08
C GLY A 224 -11.60 1.45 -1.30
N PHE A 225 -11.02 2.39 -2.04
CA PHE A 225 -11.20 2.47 -3.48
C PHE A 225 -10.38 1.38 -4.17
N ARG A 226 -10.87 0.89 -5.31
CA ARG A 226 -10.27 -0.24 -6.03
C ARG A 226 -9.85 0.17 -7.45
N PRO A 227 -8.74 0.95 -7.60
CA PRO A 227 -8.28 1.45 -8.90
C PRO A 227 -7.85 0.36 -9.87
N ALA A 228 -7.27 -0.72 -9.35
CA ALA A 228 -6.70 -1.81 -10.12
C ALA A 228 -7.30 -3.16 -9.69
N PRO A 229 -8.56 -3.45 -10.05
CA PRO A 229 -9.26 -4.66 -9.59
C PRO A 229 -8.59 -5.97 -10.00
N ASP A 230 -7.81 -5.95 -11.09
CA ASP A 230 -7.13 -7.11 -11.65
C ASP A 230 -5.65 -7.22 -11.22
N ALA A 231 -5.15 -6.28 -10.38
CA ALA A 231 -3.77 -6.28 -9.91
C ALA A 231 -3.42 -7.56 -9.15
N LYS A 232 -2.22 -8.06 -9.43
CA LYS A 232 -1.60 -9.22 -8.77
C LYS A 232 -0.28 -8.79 -8.16
N LEU A 233 0.08 -9.42 -7.07
CA LEU A 233 1.27 -9.05 -6.30
C LEU A 233 2.55 -9.76 -6.77
N ASP A 234 2.48 -10.69 -7.76
CA ASP A 234 3.56 -11.62 -8.05
C ASP A 234 3.67 -12.01 -9.55
N ASP A 235 3.19 -11.17 -10.47
CA ASP A 235 3.24 -11.44 -11.92
C ASP A 235 4.28 -10.60 -12.71
N GLY A 236 5.07 -9.79 -12.01
CA GLY A 236 6.10 -8.92 -12.60
C GLY A 236 5.53 -7.68 -13.29
N LEU A 237 4.27 -7.36 -13.04
CA LEU A 237 3.55 -6.22 -13.60
C LEU A 237 2.95 -5.35 -12.50
N ALA A 238 2.77 -4.08 -12.82
CA ALA A 238 1.91 -3.19 -12.07
C ALA A 238 0.88 -2.54 -13.01
N ASN A 239 -0.17 -1.97 -12.44
CA ASN A 239 -1.28 -1.41 -13.19
C ASN A 239 -1.18 0.12 -13.22
N LEU A 240 -1.26 0.73 -14.41
CA LEU A 240 -1.33 2.17 -14.60
C LEU A 240 -2.72 2.56 -15.07
N LEU A 241 -3.35 3.44 -14.33
CA LEU A 241 -4.67 3.97 -14.65
C LEU A 241 -4.60 5.49 -14.81
N PHE A 242 -5.17 6.00 -15.89
CA PHE A 242 -5.44 7.42 -16.08
C PHE A 242 -6.94 7.69 -16.03
N GLY A 243 -7.36 8.63 -15.18
CA GLY A 243 -8.68 9.25 -15.22
C GLY A 243 -8.66 10.47 -16.13
N GLY A 244 -8.93 10.27 -17.43
CA GLY A 244 -8.80 11.29 -18.47
C GLY A 244 -9.97 12.28 -18.47
N ASN A 245 -9.66 13.56 -18.41
CA ASN A 245 -10.62 14.69 -18.55
C ASN A 245 -12.01 14.45 -17.90
N ILE A 246 -11.99 13.89 -16.70
CA ILE A 246 -13.17 13.59 -15.89
C ILE A 246 -13.82 14.91 -15.45
N ASN A 247 -15.13 15.10 -15.57
CA ASN A 247 -15.84 16.28 -15.08
C ASN A 247 -16.60 15.99 -13.76
N ALA A 248 -17.16 17.01 -13.09
CA ALA A 248 -17.82 16.81 -11.79
C ALA A 248 -18.97 15.79 -11.85
N LEU A 249 -19.71 15.73 -12.96
CA LEU A 249 -20.76 14.74 -13.15
C LEU A 249 -20.19 13.33 -13.34
N ASP A 250 -19.04 13.24 -14.02
CA ASP A 250 -18.34 11.97 -14.16
C ASP A 250 -17.87 11.44 -12.80
N VAL A 251 -17.32 12.31 -11.92
CA VAL A 251 -16.90 11.91 -10.57
C VAL A 251 -18.08 11.33 -9.79
N ILE A 252 -19.24 12.00 -9.81
CA ILE A 252 -20.45 11.51 -9.11
C ILE A 252 -20.88 10.13 -9.62
N LYS A 253 -20.80 9.90 -10.92
CA LYS A 253 -21.16 8.61 -11.53
C LYS A 253 -20.10 7.53 -11.29
N LEU A 254 -18.82 7.91 -11.35
CA LEU A 254 -17.70 6.98 -11.27
C LEU A 254 -17.33 6.60 -9.83
N VAL A 255 -17.65 7.43 -8.82
CA VAL A 255 -17.18 7.19 -7.45
C VAL A 255 -17.54 5.80 -6.91
N ASN A 256 -18.77 5.35 -7.16
CA ASN A 256 -19.20 4.02 -6.76
C ASN A 256 -18.57 2.92 -7.60
N GLN A 257 -18.46 3.12 -8.93
CA GLN A 257 -17.79 2.17 -9.81
C GLN A 257 -16.30 2.04 -9.47
N TYR A 258 -15.65 3.16 -9.14
CA TYR A 258 -14.25 3.20 -8.73
C TYR A 258 -14.04 2.49 -7.39
N LYS A 259 -14.99 2.65 -6.46
CA LYS A 259 -14.99 1.93 -5.19
C LYS A 259 -15.17 0.41 -5.37
N GLU A 260 -16.05 0.00 -6.28
CA GLU A 260 -16.32 -1.42 -6.54
C GLU A 260 -15.35 -2.05 -7.54
N GLY A 261 -14.49 -1.27 -8.22
CA GLY A 261 -13.57 -1.76 -9.25
C GLY A 261 -14.23 -2.05 -10.61
N THR A 262 -15.41 -1.49 -10.89
CA THR A 262 -16.14 -1.72 -12.14
C THR A 262 -16.00 -0.57 -13.15
N HIS A 263 -15.12 0.38 -12.89
CA HIS A 263 -14.91 1.60 -13.67
C HIS A 263 -14.06 1.41 -14.93
N LEU A 264 -13.35 0.30 -15.08
CA LEU A 264 -12.38 0.09 -16.18
C LEU A 264 -13.01 0.15 -17.58
N SER A 265 -14.31 -0.16 -17.70
CA SER A 265 -15.04 -0.07 -18.97
C SER A 265 -15.48 1.35 -19.35
N HIS A 266 -15.28 2.35 -18.47
CA HIS A 266 -15.71 3.71 -18.74
C HIS A 266 -14.78 4.40 -19.75
N ALA A 267 -15.36 5.09 -20.77
CA ALA A 267 -14.61 5.66 -21.90
C ALA A 267 -13.52 6.69 -21.54
N LYS A 268 -13.56 7.27 -20.33
CA LYS A 268 -12.55 8.22 -19.82
C LYS A 268 -11.50 7.57 -18.92
N ILE A 269 -11.59 6.27 -18.72
CA ILE A 269 -10.60 5.52 -17.94
C ILE A 269 -9.71 4.77 -18.91
N HIS A 270 -8.41 4.93 -18.75
CA HIS A 270 -7.41 4.23 -19.54
C HIS A 270 -6.55 3.42 -18.58
N SER A 271 -6.58 2.10 -18.71
CA SER A 271 -5.83 1.17 -17.86
C SER A 271 -4.83 0.39 -18.70
N PHE A 272 -3.63 0.20 -18.14
CA PHE A 272 -2.51 -0.49 -18.75
C PHE A 272 -1.77 -1.31 -17.72
N GLU A 273 -1.10 -2.37 -18.14
CA GLU A 273 -0.10 -3.07 -17.35
C GLU A 273 1.30 -2.65 -17.80
N PHE A 274 2.21 -2.48 -16.85
CA PHE A 274 3.57 -2.06 -17.12
C PHE A 274 4.59 -2.77 -16.22
N ASN A 275 5.84 -2.81 -16.68
CA ASN A 275 6.97 -3.23 -15.85
C ASN A 275 8.01 -2.13 -15.62
N ARG A 276 8.10 -1.13 -16.49
CA ARG A 276 8.99 0.04 -16.34
C ARG A 276 8.56 1.17 -17.24
N GLY A 277 8.97 2.39 -16.90
CA GLY A 277 8.71 3.56 -17.71
C GLY A 277 8.82 4.87 -16.96
N TYR A 278 8.16 5.89 -17.48
CA TYR A 278 8.03 7.18 -16.81
C TYR A 278 6.71 7.86 -17.13
N ILE A 279 6.31 8.74 -16.21
CA ILE A 279 5.26 9.75 -16.40
C ILE A 279 5.89 11.12 -16.11
N GLU A 280 5.60 12.10 -16.97
CA GLU A 280 6.09 13.47 -16.86
C GLU A 280 4.92 14.44 -17.01
N SER A 281 4.79 15.39 -16.09
CA SER A 281 3.88 16.52 -16.24
C SER A 281 4.46 17.51 -17.24
N LEU A 282 3.67 17.88 -18.25
CA LEU A 282 4.03 18.92 -19.22
C LEU A 282 3.71 20.33 -18.70
N ASP A 283 2.99 20.41 -17.59
CA ASP A 283 2.64 21.65 -16.92
C ASP A 283 3.64 21.96 -15.78
N GLU A 284 3.17 22.07 -14.58
CA GLU A 284 3.96 22.24 -13.35
C GLU A 284 4.23 20.91 -12.67
N GLU A 285 4.91 20.94 -11.52
CA GLU A 285 4.99 19.80 -10.61
C GLU A 285 3.59 19.36 -10.17
N VAL A 286 3.42 18.06 -10.02
CA VAL A 286 2.16 17.46 -9.63
C VAL A 286 2.33 16.82 -8.26
N MET A 287 1.39 17.09 -7.39
CA MET A 287 1.29 16.46 -6.10
C MET A 287 1.00 14.99 -6.27
N GLY A 288 1.75 14.15 -5.58
CA GLY A 288 1.62 12.70 -5.58
C GLY A 288 1.61 12.11 -4.18
N ASN A 289 1.20 10.86 -4.09
CA ASN A 289 1.18 10.07 -2.88
C ASN A 289 1.77 8.69 -3.13
N ILE A 290 2.75 8.26 -2.33
CA ILE A 290 3.31 6.90 -2.32
C ILE A 290 2.93 6.26 -0.98
N ASP A 291 2.06 5.26 -0.98
CA ASP A 291 1.67 4.47 0.20
C ASP A 291 1.32 5.35 1.43
N GLY A 292 0.71 6.51 1.22
CA GLY A 292 0.33 7.46 2.27
C GLY A 292 1.27 8.67 2.45
N ARG A 293 2.46 8.68 1.85
CA ARG A 293 3.41 9.79 1.91
C ARG A 293 3.23 10.73 0.72
N ILE A 294 2.97 12.00 1.00
CA ILE A 294 2.79 13.06 -0.01
C ILE A 294 4.15 13.58 -0.49
N PHE A 295 4.25 13.83 -1.79
CA PHE A 295 5.41 14.42 -2.45
C PHE A 295 4.97 15.30 -3.63
N GLU A 296 5.88 16.06 -4.21
CA GLU A 296 5.68 16.79 -5.47
C GLU A 296 6.78 16.38 -6.47
N SER A 297 6.40 16.19 -7.73
CA SER A 297 7.34 15.85 -8.79
C SER A 297 6.82 16.26 -10.16
N LYS A 298 7.75 16.62 -11.04
CA LYS A 298 7.46 16.86 -12.45
C LYS A 298 7.58 15.58 -13.29
N ARG A 299 8.48 14.67 -12.90
CA ARG A 299 8.74 13.43 -13.60
C ARG A 299 8.96 12.29 -12.62
N ILE A 300 8.33 11.19 -12.89
CA ILE A 300 8.45 9.95 -12.12
C ILE A 300 8.91 8.84 -13.05
N GLU A 301 10.05 8.25 -12.75
CA GLU A 301 10.51 7.00 -13.34
C GLU A 301 10.09 5.84 -12.45
N PHE A 302 9.69 4.73 -13.05
CA PHE A 302 9.21 3.59 -12.30
C PHE A 302 9.64 2.26 -12.93
N LYS A 303 9.84 1.27 -12.09
CA LYS A 303 10.21 -0.08 -12.48
C LYS A 303 9.62 -1.08 -11.50
N VAL A 304 9.02 -2.14 -12.02
CA VAL A 304 8.59 -3.28 -11.19
C VAL A 304 9.81 -4.12 -10.86
N LEU A 305 10.02 -4.35 -9.58
CA LEU A 305 10.99 -5.28 -9.04
C LEU A 305 10.30 -6.62 -8.84
N ASP A 306 10.42 -7.51 -9.83
CA ASP A 306 9.73 -8.82 -9.85
C ASP A 306 10.19 -9.68 -8.68
N LYS A 307 9.23 -10.12 -7.86
CA LYS A 307 9.40 -11.07 -6.75
C LYS A 307 10.54 -10.71 -5.79
N GLN A 308 10.63 -9.43 -5.44
CA GLN A 308 11.77 -8.93 -4.68
C GLN A 308 11.63 -9.10 -3.16
N LEU A 309 10.41 -9.07 -2.62
CA LEU A 309 10.18 -9.14 -1.19
C LEU A 309 9.47 -10.46 -0.81
N SER A 310 10.07 -11.23 0.12
CA SER A 310 9.41 -12.40 0.70
C SER A 310 8.31 -11.96 1.68
N PHE A 311 7.07 -12.38 1.44
CA PHE A 311 5.91 -11.95 2.21
C PHE A 311 5.10 -13.11 2.78
N ALA A 312 4.61 -12.94 4.02
CA ALA A 312 3.79 -13.92 4.71
C ALA A 312 2.31 -13.76 4.32
N PHE A 313 1.78 -14.73 3.61
CA PHE A 313 0.36 -14.88 3.33
C PHE A 313 -0.29 -15.71 4.42
N LEU A 314 -1.45 -15.31 4.87
CA LEU A 314 -2.16 -15.89 6.00
C LEU A 314 -3.52 -16.42 5.55
N ASP A 315 -3.85 -17.65 5.93
CA ASP A 315 -5.17 -18.24 5.69
C ASP A 315 -6.14 -17.81 6.81
N ILE A 316 -7.05 -16.87 6.50
CA ILE A 316 -7.97 -16.25 7.47
C ILE A 316 -9.44 -16.56 7.20
#